data_42c8d2cc49f8f8d06e30e7a9ae3b8183
#
_entry.id   42c8d2cc49f8f8d06e30e7a9ae3b8183
#
_cell.length_a   1.000
_cell.length_b   1.000
_cell.length_c   1.000
_cell.angle_alpha   90.00
_cell.angle_beta   90.00
_cell.angle_gamma   90.00
#
_symmetry.space_group_name_H-M   'P 1'
#
loop_
_entity.id
_entity.type
_entity.pdbx_description
1 polymer ?
#
loop_
_entity_poly.entity_id
_entity_poly.type
_entity_poly.pdbx_seq_one_letter_code
_entity_poly.pdbx_strand_id
1 'polypeptide(L)'
;MTTIGLLGGSFNPAHEGHLHISLYALKMLGLDAVWWMVSPQNPLKPTRGMATLTERMAGAEKIVNRHPRIHVTDIEKHLGTRYTADTIPALKIRFPRTRFIWLMGTDNLLQIHRWQEWEKIFLSVPVAVLDRPPRGNTVKSCRALERFRSRLLPQDEAARLKHAHAPAWTILHIPLNGQSSTAIRNGATS
;
A
#
# COMPACT_ATOMS: atom_id res chain seq x y z
N MET A 1 13.20 15.76 7.09
CA MET A 1 12.28 15.51 5.95
C MET A 1 11.39 14.35 6.37
N THR A 2 10.09 14.55 6.36
CA THR A 2 9.10 13.55 6.78
C THR A 2 9.00 12.42 5.75
N THR A 3 8.96 11.18 6.22
CA THR A 3 8.81 10.00 5.35
C THR A 3 7.46 9.33 5.61
N ILE A 4 6.64 9.23 4.59
CA ILE A 4 5.27 8.73 4.68
C ILE A 4 5.12 7.47 3.82
N GLY A 5 4.59 6.40 4.43
CA GLY A 5 4.14 5.23 3.71
C GLY A 5 2.76 5.47 3.08
N LEU A 6 2.60 5.17 1.81
CA LEU A 6 1.34 5.27 1.09
C LEU A 6 0.73 3.88 0.94
N LEU A 7 -0.37 3.60 1.61
CA LEU A 7 -1.14 2.37 1.47
C LEU A 7 -2.43 2.65 0.72
N GLY A 8 -2.46 2.34 -0.56
CA GLY A 8 -3.62 2.52 -1.42
C GLY A 8 -4.55 1.30 -1.41
N GLY A 9 -5.85 1.55 -1.47
CA GLY A 9 -6.82 0.47 -1.54
C GLY A 9 -8.27 0.95 -1.62
N SER A 10 -9.17 0.01 -1.91
CA SER A 10 -10.61 0.32 -1.87
C SER A 10 -11.15 0.39 -0.44
N PHE A 11 -10.51 -0.28 0.52
CA PHE A 11 -10.94 -0.39 1.92
C PHE A 11 -12.44 -0.72 2.05
N ASN A 12 -12.88 -1.77 1.35
CA ASN A 12 -14.28 -2.17 1.24
C ASN A 12 -14.52 -3.61 1.74
N PRO A 13 -14.62 -3.82 3.08
CA PRO A 13 -14.29 -2.87 4.14
C PRO A 13 -12.79 -2.77 4.47
N ALA A 14 -12.42 -1.75 5.24
CA ALA A 14 -11.15 -1.74 5.97
C ALA A 14 -11.18 -2.80 7.08
N HIS A 15 -10.02 -3.35 7.45
CA HIS A 15 -9.92 -4.39 8.46
C HIS A 15 -8.55 -4.37 9.15
N GLU A 16 -8.43 -5.12 10.26
CA GLU A 16 -7.21 -5.22 11.07
C GLU A 16 -5.96 -5.61 10.27
N GLY A 17 -6.11 -6.34 9.17
CA GLY A 17 -4.98 -6.66 8.27
C GLY A 17 -4.34 -5.43 7.64
N HIS A 18 -5.09 -4.35 7.38
CA HIS A 18 -4.51 -3.09 6.89
C HIS A 18 -3.77 -2.36 8.01
N LEU A 19 -4.33 -2.37 9.24
CA LEU A 19 -3.67 -1.81 10.41
C LEU A 19 -2.37 -2.55 10.71
N HIS A 20 -2.39 -3.87 10.69
CA HIS A 20 -1.24 -4.74 10.90
C HIS A 20 -0.08 -4.41 9.93
N ILE A 21 -0.36 -4.36 8.63
CA ILE A 21 0.60 -3.94 7.60
C ILE A 21 1.20 -2.57 7.95
N SER A 22 0.35 -1.60 8.31
CA SER A 22 0.77 -0.23 8.60
C SER A 22 1.68 -0.15 9.81
N LEU A 23 1.38 -0.88 10.88
CA LEU A 23 2.19 -0.93 12.09
C LEU A 23 3.57 -1.55 11.82
N TYR A 24 3.64 -2.64 11.05
CA TYR A 24 4.91 -3.23 10.66
C TYR A 24 5.71 -2.30 9.74
N ALA A 25 5.08 -1.65 8.78
CA ALA A 25 5.75 -0.67 7.92
C ALA A 25 6.32 0.50 8.73
N LEU A 26 5.55 1.07 9.66
CA LEU A 26 6.03 2.12 10.58
C LEU A 26 7.28 1.69 11.33
N LYS A 27 7.29 0.45 11.85
CA LYS A 27 8.40 -0.07 12.66
C LYS A 27 9.62 -0.42 11.80
N MET A 28 9.43 -1.24 10.77
CA MET A 28 10.54 -1.84 10.00
C MET A 28 11.22 -0.85 9.07
N LEU A 29 10.48 0.12 8.54
CA LEU A 29 10.99 1.15 7.63
C LEU A 29 11.33 2.46 8.35
N GLY A 30 10.98 2.59 9.63
CA GLY A 30 11.18 3.82 10.40
C GLY A 30 10.39 5.01 9.84
N LEU A 31 9.14 4.78 9.38
CA LEU A 31 8.29 5.82 8.82
C LEU A 31 7.79 6.77 9.89
N ASP A 32 7.56 8.03 9.52
CA ASP A 32 6.96 9.02 10.41
C ASP A 32 5.43 8.86 10.47
N ALA A 33 4.82 8.48 9.33
CA ALA A 33 3.39 8.21 9.25
C ALA A 33 3.06 7.23 8.11
N VAL A 34 1.84 6.70 8.12
CA VAL A 34 1.23 5.96 7.00
C VAL A 34 -0.08 6.64 6.60
N TRP A 35 -0.26 6.88 5.31
CA TRP A 35 -1.51 7.34 4.75
C TRP A 35 -2.29 6.18 4.13
N TRP A 36 -3.50 5.97 4.59
CA TRP A 36 -4.47 5.09 3.95
C TRP A 36 -5.21 5.89 2.89
N MET A 37 -4.82 5.68 1.65
CA MET A 37 -5.44 6.36 0.50
C MET A 37 -6.65 5.54 0.05
N VAL A 38 -7.84 5.98 0.45
CA VAL A 38 -9.10 5.33 0.08
C VAL A 38 -9.44 5.75 -1.35
N SER A 39 -9.27 4.81 -2.29
CA SER A 39 -9.53 5.07 -3.71
C SER A 39 -11.01 5.38 -3.94
N PRO A 40 -11.36 6.46 -4.65
CA PRO A 40 -12.74 6.75 -5.02
C PRO A 40 -13.38 5.58 -5.77
N GLN A 41 -12.66 5.03 -6.75
CA GLN A 41 -13.04 3.83 -7.48
C GLN A 41 -11.78 3.09 -7.95
N ASN A 42 -11.64 1.82 -7.58
CA ASN A 42 -10.58 0.99 -8.15
C ASN A 42 -10.96 0.57 -9.58
N PRO A 43 -10.20 0.98 -10.61
CA PRO A 43 -10.55 0.68 -12.00
C PRO A 43 -10.62 -0.82 -12.33
N LEU A 44 -9.96 -1.66 -11.53
CA LEU A 44 -9.91 -3.12 -11.70
C LEU A 44 -11.01 -3.86 -10.94
N LYS A 45 -11.86 -3.14 -10.18
CA LYS A 45 -12.93 -3.76 -9.38
C LYS A 45 -14.30 -3.30 -9.88
N PRO A 46 -15.29 -4.22 -9.97
CA PRO A 46 -16.66 -3.83 -10.27
C PRO A 46 -17.22 -2.94 -9.16
N THR A 47 -18.04 -1.98 -9.54
CA THR A 47 -18.72 -1.05 -8.60
C THR A 47 -19.88 -1.71 -7.86
N ARG A 48 -20.42 -2.82 -8.40
CA ARG A 48 -21.53 -3.57 -7.79
C ARG A 48 -21.12 -4.10 -6.42
N GLY A 49 -21.84 -3.71 -5.37
CA GLY A 49 -21.56 -4.13 -3.99
C GLY A 49 -20.42 -3.36 -3.31
N MET A 50 -19.95 -2.26 -3.90
CA MET A 50 -18.98 -1.37 -3.24
C MET A 50 -19.75 -0.32 -2.42
N ALA A 51 -19.40 -0.20 -1.14
CA ALA A 51 -19.88 0.87 -0.28
C ALA A 51 -19.41 2.24 -0.82
N THR A 52 -20.15 3.29 -0.49
CA THR A 52 -19.78 4.66 -0.88
C THR A 52 -18.39 5.05 -0.34
N LEU A 53 -17.76 6.02 -0.96
CA LEU A 53 -16.47 6.52 -0.48
C LEU A 53 -16.56 6.97 0.98
N THR A 54 -17.63 7.68 1.34
CA THR A 54 -17.87 8.16 2.71
C THR A 54 -17.97 7.01 3.72
N GLU A 55 -18.71 5.96 3.40
CA GLU A 55 -18.83 4.78 4.27
C GLU A 55 -17.49 4.06 4.42
N ARG A 56 -16.71 3.92 3.32
CA ARG A 56 -15.40 3.28 3.35
C ARG A 56 -14.37 4.09 4.14
N MET A 57 -14.41 5.43 4.03
CA MET A 57 -13.61 6.35 4.84
C MET A 57 -13.94 6.19 6.32
N ALA A 58 -15.22 6.26 6.68
CA ALA A 58 -15.66 6.09 8.06
C ALA A 58 -15.27 4.71 8.64
N GLY A 59 -15.40 3.65 7.84
CA GLY A 59 -14.95 2.31 8.23
C GLY A 59 -13.43 2.25 8.44
N ALA A 60 -12.65 2.90 7.60
CA ALA A 60 -11.20 2.97 7.74
C ALA A 60 -10.79 3.74 9.00
N GLU A 61 -11.39 4.90 9.26
CA GLU A 61 -11.16 5.70 10.48
C GLU A 61 -11.47 4.90 11.75
N LYS A 62 -12.54 4.11 11.75
CA LYS A 62 -12.89 3.24 12.87
C LYS A 62 -11.80 2.19 13.15
N ILE A 63 -11.23 1.58 12.13
CA ILE A 63 -10.15 0.60 12.27
C ILE A 63 -8.85 1.26 12.74
N VAL A 64 -8.53 2.44 12.20
CA VAL A 64 -7.34 3.22 12.62
C VAL A 64 -7.43 3.65 14.07
N ASN A 65 -8.65 3.83 14.61
CA ASN A 65 -8.92 4.13 16.01
C ASN A 65 -8.03 5.25 16.59
N ARG A 66 -7.95 6.38 15.84
CA ARG A 66 -7.16 7.57 16.23
C ARG A 66 -5.66 7.30 16.42
N HIS A 67 -5.10 6.28 15.79
CA HIS A 67 -3.67 6.02 15.85
C HIS A 67 -2.88 7.25 15.35
N PRO A 68 -1.94 7.82 16.16
CA PRO A 68 -1.37 9.15 15.89
C PRO A 68 -0.54 9.25 14.61
N ARG A 69 -0.11 8.13 14.05
CA ARG A 69 0.73 8.07 12.84
C ARG A 69 0.07 7.39 11.64
N ILE A 70 -1.24 7.08 11.70
CA ILE A 70 -1.96 6.51 10.56
C ILE A 70 -3.12 7.44 10.23
N HIS A 71 -3.16 7.92 9.00
CA HIS A 71 -4.14 8.91 8.54
C HIS A 71 -4.93 8.36 7.36
N VAL A 72 -6.25 8.42 7.45
CA VAL A 72 -7.15 8.06 6.35
C VAL A 72 -7.36 9.28 5.47
N THR A 73 -7.31 9.12 4.15
CA THR A 73 -7.44 10.24 3.21
C THR A 73 -8.05 9.79 1.89
N ASP A 74 -8.84 10.65 1.28
CA ASP A 74 -9.34 10.55 -0.10
C ASP A 74 -8.54 11.46 -1.05
N ILE A 75 -7.24 11.61 -0.81
CA ILE A 75 -6.35 12.54 -1.50
C ILE A 75 -6.40 12.41 -3.04
N GLU A 76 -6.64 11.22 -3.57
CA GLU A 76 -6.79 10.99 -5.02
C GLU A 76 -7.93 11.83 -5.61
N LYS A 77 -9.04 11.96 -4.88
CA LYS A 77 -10.16 12.83 -5.28
C LYS A 77 -9.74 14.31 -5.35
N HIS A 78 -8.96 14.76 -4.36
CA HIS A 78 -8.48 16.14 -4.30
C HIS A 78 -7.41 16.45 -5.37
N LEU A 79 -6.62 15.45 -5.75
CA LEU A 79 -5.62 15.57 -6.81
C LEU A 79 -6.21 15.38 -8.22
N GLY A 80 -7.47 14.94 -8.33
CA GLY A 80 -8.08 14.60 -9.60
C GLY A 80 -7.44 13.41 -10.31
N THR A 81 -6.80 12.52 -9.55
CA THR A 81 -6.10 11.34 -10.07
C THR A 81 -6.92 10.07 -9.85
N ARG A 82 -6.70 9.09 -10.71
CA ARG A 82 -7.42 7.81 -10.68
C ARG A 82 -6.48 6.61 -10.56
N TYR A 83 -5.28 6.74 -11.09
CA TYR A 83 -4.29 5.67 -11.13
C TYR A 83 -3.11 6.01 -10.24
N THR A 84 -2.61 5.01 -9.52
CA THR A 84 -1.45 5.16 -8.62
C THR A 84 -0.25 5.77 -9.33
N ALA A 85 -0.04 5.41 -10.59
CA ALA A 85 1.05 5.93 -11.42
C ALA A 85 0.98 7.45 -11.65
N ASP A 86 -0.21 8.06 -11.57
CA ASP A 86 -0.43 9.51 -11.68
C ASP A 86 -0.49 10.16 -10.30
N THR A 87 -1.07 9.46 -9.32
CA THR A 87 -1.22 9.96 -7.95
C THR A 87 0.14 10.23 -7.30
N ILE A 88 1.10 9.31 -7.43
CA ILE A 88 2.42 9.45 -6.80
C ILE A 88 3.18 10.69 -7.28
N PRO A 89 3.34 10.96 -8.59
CA PRO A 89 3.94 12.21 -9.06
C PRO A 89 3.21 13.46 -8.58
N ALA A 90 1.88 13.47 -8.58
CA ALA A 90 1.08 14.59 -8.09
C ALA A 90 1.32 14.86 -6.59
N LEU A 91 1.42 13.80 -5.77
CA LEU A 91 1.78 13.93 -4.36
C LEU A 91 3.17 14.53 -4.17
N LYS A 92 4.16 14.12 -4.95
CA LYS A 92 5.53 14.66 -4.87
C LYS A 92 5.57 16.15 -5.21
N ILE A 93 4.78 16.60 -6.17
CA ILE A 93 4.64 18.02 -6.52
C ILE A 93 3.95 18.78 -5.39
N ARG A 94 2.87 18.22 -4.83
CA ARG A 94 2.08 18.88 -3.78
C ARG A 94 2.80 18.95 -2.43
N PHE A 95 3.67 17.95 -2.13
CA PHE A 95 4.40 17.81 -0.87
C PHE A 95 5.92 17.67 -1.13
N PRO A 96 6.61 18.68 -1.65
CA PRO A 96 8.00 18.56 -2.12
C PRO A 96 9.03 18.29 -1.01
N ARG A 97 8.66 18.52 0.25
CA ARG A 97 9.50 18.23 1.43
C ARG A 97 9.17 16.90 2.09
N THR A 98 8.34 16.06 1.47
CA THR A 98 7.95 14.74 1.97
C THR A 98 8.54 13.65 1.10
N ARG A 99 9.09 12.62 1.73
CA ARG A 99 9.47 11.37 1.07
C ARG A 99 8.31 10.40 1.14
N PHE A 100 8.00 9.77 0.05
CA PHE A 100 6.96 8.76 -0.02
C PHE A 100 7.55 7.38 -0.30
N ILE A 101 6.98 6.36 0.36
CA ILE A 101 7.23 4.94 0.09
C ILE A 101 5.89 4.29 -0.22
N TRP A 102 5.78 3.62 -1.37
CA TRP A 102 4.58 2.88 -1.70
C TRP A 102 4.55 1.56 -0.94
N LEU A 103 3.44 1.29 -0.24
CA LEU A 103 3.20 0.07 0.53
C LEU A 103 2.18 -0.80 -0.20
N MET A 104 2.45 -2.10 -0.34
CA MET A 104 1.48 -3.05 -0.90
C MET A 104 1.65 -4.44 -0.28
N GLY A 105 0.58 -5.25 -0.36
CA GLY A 105 0.66 -6.67 -0.04
C GLY A 105 1.21 -7.48 -1.21
N THR A 106 1.65 -8.70 -0.94
CA THR A 106 2.14 -9.65 -1.96
C THR A 106 1.09 -9.95 -3.04
N ASP A 107 -0.19 -9.98 -2.66
CA ASP A 107 -1.31 -10.16 -3.58
C ASP A 107 -1.35 -9.06 -4.66
N ASN A 108 -1.07 -7.83 -4.28
CA ASN A 108 -0.95 -6.71 -5.22
C ASN A 108 0.32 -6.81 -6.07
N LEU A 109 1.45 -7.20 -5.49
CA LEU A 109 2.69 -7.40 -6.23
C LEU A 109 2.53 -8.41 -7.38
N LEU A 110 1.86 -9.53 -7.12
CA LEU A 110 1.63 -10.59 -8.12
C LEU A 110 0.79 -10.13 -9.30
N GLN A 111 -0.07 -9.14 -9.12
CA GLN A 111 -0.95 -8.61 -10.16
C GLN A 111 -0.62 -7.17 -10.58
N ILE A 112 0.47 -6.57 -10.07
CA ILE A 112 0.80 -5.17 -10.33
C ILE A 112 0.97 -4.86 -11.82
N HIS A 113 1.45 -5.83 -12.59
CA HIS A 113 1.59 -5.72 -14.04
C HIS A 113 0.29 -5.44 -14.80
N ARG A 114 -0.86 -5.60 -14.13
CA ARG A 114 -2.20 -5.26 -14.65
C ARG A 114 -2.59 -3.82 -14.35
N TRP A 115 -1.80 -3.10 -13.52
CA TRP A 115 -2.07 -1.72 -13.18
C TRP A 115 -1.56 -0.81 -14.30
N GLN A 116 -2.28 0.27 -14.53
CA GLN A 116 -1.87 1.26 -15.53
C GLN A 116 -0.48 1.79 -15.21
N GLU A 117 0.41 1.77 -16.19
CA GLU A 117 1.80 2.26 -16.08
C GLU A 117 2.52 1.80 -14.80
N TRP A 118 2.30 0.57 -14.39
CA TRP A 118 2.78 0.04 -13.11
C TRP A 118 4.28 0.23 -12.86
N GLU A 119 5.12 0.19 -13.90
CA GLU A 119 6.56 0.43 -13.78
C GLU A 119 6.86 1.83 -13.26
N LYS A 120 6.05 2.82 -13.65
CA LYS A 120 6.16 4.21 -13.20
C LYS A 120 6.06 4.35 -11.68
N ILE A 121 5.33 3.46 -11.02
CA ILE A 121 5.24 3.42 -9.55
C ILE A 121 6.63 3.15 -8.96
N PHE A 122 7.29 2.07 -9.42
CA PHE A 122 8.64 1.70 -8.95
C PHE A 122 9.70 2.76 -9.32
N LEU A 123 9.54 3.43 -10.45
CA LEU A 123 10.45 4.48 -10.92
C LEU A 123 10.24 5.82 -10.18
N SER A 124 9.10 6.02 -9.56
CA SER A 124 8.73 7.30 -8.92
C SER A 124 9.06 7.36 -7.44
N VAL A 125 8.88 6.24 -6.71
CA VAL A 125 9.11 6.13 -5.27
C VAL A 125 9.67 4.76 -4.90
N PRO A 126 10.37 4.61 -3.78
CA PRO A 126 10.68 3.31 -3.22
C PRO A 126 9.40 2.52 -2.89
N VAL A 127 9.48 1.19 -2.97
CA VAL A 127 8.33 0.28 -2.77
C VAL A 127 8.64 -0.72 -1.66
N ALA A 128 7.74 -0.89 -0.71
CA ALA A 128 7.80 -1.96 0.28
C ALA A 128 6.61 -2.92 0.10
N VAL A 129 6.93 -4.18 -0.07
CA VAL A 129 5.95 -5.26 -0.19
C VAL A 129 5.88 -5.98 1.15
N LEU A 130 4.70 -6.04 1.76
CA LEU A 130 4.48 -6.74 3.01
C LEU A 130 3.88 -8.10 2.71
N ASP A 131 4.70 -9.12 2.91
CA ASP A 131 4.31 -10.51 2.66
C ASP A 131 3.48 -11.02 3.83
N ARG A 132 2.22 -11.35 3.54
CA ARG A 132 1.28 -11.91 4.49
C ARG A 132 1.06 -13.38 4.15
N PRO A 133 1.61 -14.33 4.92
CA PRO A 133 1.18 -15.71 4.74
C PRO A 133 -0.34 -15.87 4.99
N PRO A 134 -1.09 -16.78 4.40
CA PRO A 134 -0.89 -18.22 4.60
C PRO A 134 -0.32 -18.93 3.40
N ARG A 135 0.21 -18.23 2.46
CA ARG A 135 0.62 -18.95 1.27
C ARG A 135 2.12 -18.80 1.12
N GLY A 136 2.85 -19.73 1.75
CA GLY A 136 4.29 -19.93 1.62
C GLY A 136 4.82 -20.08 0.19
N ASN A 137 4.16 -19.43 -0.71
CA ASN A 137 4.67 -19.13 -2.02
C ASN A 137 5.41 -17.80 -1.91
N THR A 138 6.61 -17.90 -1.41
CA THR A 138 7.68 -17.02 -1.79
C THR A 138 7.38 -16.47 -3.17
N VAL A 139 7.44 -15.16 -3.34
CA VAL A 139 7.39 -14.51 -4.65
C VAL A 139 8.59 -15.01 -5.46
N LYS A 140 8.47 -16.23 -6.00
CA LYS A 140 9.56 -16.87 -6.74
C LYS A 140 9.67 -16.29 -8.15
N SER A 141 8.56 -15.79 -8.70
CA SER A 141 8.50 -15.24 -10.04
C SER A 141 7.30 -14.30 -10.14
N CYS A 142 7.54 -13.07 -10.51
CA CYS A 142 6.52 -12.09 -10.90
C CYS A 142 7.16 -11.02 -11.78
N ARG A 143 6.37 -10.31 -12.57
CA ARG A 143 6.85 -9.27 -13.47
C ARG A 143 7.70 -8.21 -12.79
N ALA A 144 7.34 -7.81 -11.56
CA ALA A 144 8.10 -6.83 -10.81
C ALA A 144 9.48 -7.36 -10.41
N LEU A 145 9.56 -8.63 -9.98
CA LEU A 145 10.83 -9.28 -9.66
C LEU A 145 11.72 -9.43 -10.89
N GLU A 146 11.16 -9.80 -12.03
CA GLU A 146 11.89 -9.90 -13.30
C GLU A 146 12.46 -8.53 -13.71
N ARG A 147 11.65 -7.48 -13.60
CA ARG A 147 11.98 -6.14 -14.08
C ARG A 147 12.93 -5.36 -13.17
N PHE A 148 12.76 -5.51 -11.83
CA PHE A 148 13.45 -4.69 -10.82
C PHE A 148 14.31 -5.50 -9.85
N ARG A 149 14.71 -6.74 -10.19
CA ARG A 149 15.51 -7.63 -9.32
C ARG A 149 16.79 -6.96 -8.81
N SER A 150 17.51 -6.24 -9.68
CA SER A 150 18.75 -5.56 -9.30
C SER A 150 18.58 -4.41 -8.30
N ARG A 151 17.34 -4.04 -8.01
CA ARG A 151 16.96 -2.94 -7.09
C ARG A 151 16.27 -3.45 -5.82
N LEU A 152 16.19 -4.77 -5.65
CA LEU A 152 15.64 -5.42 -4.47
C LEU A 152 16.66 -5.34 -3.33
N LEU A 153 16.29 -4.69 -2.25
CA LEU A 153 17.05 -4.66 -1.01
C LEU A 153 16.67 -5.87 -0.14
N PRO A 154 17.63 -6.51 0.52
CA PRO A 154 17.34 -7.54 1.51
C PRO A 154 16.55 -6.97 2.69
N GLN A 155 15.80 -7.82 3.39
CA GLN A 155 14.89 -7.39 4.46
C GLN A 155 15.63 -6.75 5.65
N ASP A 156 16.80 -7.22 5.99
CA ASP A 156 17.65 -6.67 7.05
C ASP A 156 18.16 -5.25 6.74
N GLU A 157 18.17 -4.86 5.47
CA GLU A 157 18.46 -3.50 5.01
C GLU A 157 17.20 -2.65 4.75
N ALA A 158 16.02 -3.12 5.08
CA ALA A 158 14.75 -2.45 4.77
C ALA A 158 14.67 -1.01 5.27
N ALA A 159 15.24 -0.71 6.42
CA ALA A 159 15.30 0.65 6.97
C ALA A 159 16.02 1.66 6.03
N ARG A 160 16.93 1.19 5.16
CA ARG A 160 17.60 2.01 4.16
C ARG A 160 16.64 2.55 3.09
N LEU A 161 15.49 1.89 2.91
CA LEU A 161 14.48 2.32 1.94
C LEU A 161 14.00 3.76 2.20
N LYS A 162 13.97 4.18 3.48
CA LYS A 162 13.65 5.55 3.89
C LYS A 162 14.52 6.61 3.22
N HIS A 163 15.76 6.26 2.90
CA HIS A 163 16.75 7.17 2.32
C HIS A 163 17.06 6.84 0.85
N ALA A 164 16.54 5.74 0.34
CA ALA A 164 16.80 5.30 -1.02
C ALA A 164 16.12 6.20 -2.06
N HIS A 165 16.73 6.26 -3.24
CA HIS A 165 16.11 6.82 -4.43
C HIS A 165 15.45 5.70 -5.24
N ALA A 166 14.32 6.01 -5.87
CA ALA A 166 13.68 5.09 -6.81
C ALA A 166 14.58 4.88 -8.07
N PRO A 167 14.58 3.68 -8.65
CA PRO A 167 13.89 2.48 -8.18
C PRO A 167 14.65 1.77 -7.06
N ALA A 168 13.99 1.52 -5.94
CA ALA A 168 14.47 0.67 -4.85
C ALA A 168 13.25 0.01 -4.20
N TRP A 169 13.38 -1.25 -3.78
CA TRP A 169 12.26 -1.92 -3.15
C TRP A 169 12.70 -3.06 -2.24
N THR A 170 11.81 -3.53 -1.38
CA THR A 170 12.07 -4.64 -0.46
C THR A 170 10.82 -5.47 -0.25
N ILE A 171 11.00 -6.72 0.18
CA ILE A 171 9.94 -7.61 0.65
C ILE A 171 10.13 -7.81 2.15
N LEU A 172 9.10 -7.47 2.92
CA LEU A 172 9.07 -7.61 4.37
C LEU A 172 8.20 -8.80 4.74
N HIS A 173 8.80 -9.82 5.32
CA HIS A 173 8.06 -10.95 5.88
C HIS A 173 7.55 -10.58 7.26
N ILE A 174 6.22 -10.51 7.39
CA ILE A 174 5.54 -10.12 8.63
C ILE A 174 4.67 -11.28 9.13
N PRO A 175 4.42 -11.38 10.45
CA PRO A 175 3.51 -12.37 10.99
C PRO A 175 2.12 -12.30 10.35
N LEU A 176 1.43 -13.43 10.33
CA LEU A 176 0.08 -13.56 9.77
C LEU A 176 -0.93 -12.67 10.49
N ASN A 177 -1.77 -12.03 9.69
CA ASN A 177 -3.10 -11.61 10.10
C ASN A 177 -4.11 -12.21 9.10
N GLY A 178 -4.99 -13.09 9.58
CA GLY A 178 -5.90 -13.88 8.73
C GLY A 178 -7.02 -13.08 8.06
N GLN A 179 -7.14 -11.78 8.32
CA GLN A 179 -8.25 -10.98 7.80
C GLN A 179 -8.01 -10.50 6.36
N SER A 180 -9.04 -10.60 5.53
CA SER A 180 -9.08 -9.99 4.21
C SER A 180 -10.47 -9.41 3.94
N SER A 181 -10.53 -8.32 3.17
CA SER A 181 -11.80 -7.70 2.78
C SER A 181 -12.73 -8.67 2.07
N THR A 182 -12.20 -9.61 1.30
CA THR A 182 -12.99 -10.65 0.61
C THR A 182 -13.59 -11.64 1.60
N ALA A 183 -12.81 -12.13 2.57
CA ALA A 183 -13.31 -13.03 3.60
C ALA A 183 -14.41 -12.38 4.44
N ILE A 184 -14.23 -11.12 4.84
CA ILE A 184 -15.23 -10.37 5.61
C ILE A 184 -16.53 -10.19 4.84
N ARG A 185 -16.48 -9.83 3.54
CA ARG A 185 -17.68 -9.70 2.71
C ARG A 185 -18.41 -11.01 2.50
N ASN A 186 -17.70 -12.12 2.48
CA ASN A 186 -18.28 -13.46 2.32
C ASN A 186 -18.76 -14.10 3.64
N GLY A 187 -18.76 -13.33 4.74
CA GLY A 187 -19.25 -13.80 6.04
C GLY A 187 -18.31 -14.77 6.77
N ALA A 188 -17.08 -14.92 6.32
CA ALA A 188 -16.05 -15.68 7.03
C ALA A 188 -15.50 -14.82 8.19
N THR A 189 -16.22 -14.81 9.30
CA THR A 189 -15.68 -14.38 10.61
C THR A 189 -14.78 -15.49 11.13
N SER A 190 -13.52 -15.20 11.35
CA SER A 190 -12.58 -16.04 12.09
C SER A 190 -12.90 -16.04 13.57
#